data_0804ed56bdd0a8fbda1befa777fad12f
#
_entry.id   0804ed56bdd0a8fbda1befa777fad12f
#
_cell.length_a   1.000
_cell.length_b   1.000
_cell.length_c   1.000
_cell.angle_alpha   90.00
_cell.angle_beta   90.00
_cell.angle_gamma   90.00
#
_symmetry.space_group_name_H-M   'P 1'
#
loop_
_entity.id
_entity.type
_entity.pdbx_description
1 polymer ?
#
loop_
_entity_poly.entity_id
_entity_poly.type
_entity_poly.pdbx_seq_one_letter_code
_entity_poly.pdbx_strand_id
1 'polypeptide(L)'
;MTMVEAVSMPNEHVFVPGGENSRSFRNALGAFTTGVTVVTATTADGPIGITVNSFASVSLDPPLVLWSPAKSSSRHTAFNDATHFAIHVLSADQDALSMRFVKSGRAFDDLAWETNEEGVPVIPGTLARFECRRSVAHDAGDHTIIIGEVLRAAHRDGDPLCFSGGTFGRFSKQ
;
A
#
# COMPACT_ATOMS: atom_id res chain seq x y z
N MET A 1 24.45 -27.66 27.72
CA MET A 1 23.41 -26.76 27.21
C MET A 1 23.89 -25.33 27.51
N THR A 2 24.59 -24.75 26.58
CA THR A 2 25.25 -23.44 26.73
C THR A 2 24.17 -22.38 26.63
N MET A 3 23.90 -21.66 27.73
CA MET A 3 23.06 -20.45 27.68
C MET A 3 23.79 -19.41 26.84
N VAL A 4 23.21 -19.07 25.68
CA VAL A 4 23.64 -17.90 24.95
C VAL A 4 23.19 -16.69 25.77
N GLU A 5 24.15 -15.99 26.39
CA GLU A 5 23.87 -14.68 27.00
C GLU A 5 23.26 -13.76 25.95
N ALA A 6 22.06 -13.28 26.20
CA ALA A 6 21.43 -12.28 25.37
C ALA A 6 22.28 -10.99 25.45
N VAL A 7 22.95 -10.65 24.37
CA VAL A 7 23.66 -9.37 24.25
C VAL A 7 22.60 -8.29 24.27
N SER A 8 22.43 -7.64 25.43
CA SER A 8 21.57 -6.45 25.54
C SER A 8 22.24 -5.29 24.82
N MET A 9 21.67 -4.85 23.72
CA MET A 9 22.11 -3.64 23.03
C MET A 9 21.66 -2.41 23.83
N PRO A 10 22.56 -1.44 24.11
CA PRO A 10 22.17 -0.22 24.82
C PRO A 10 21.02 0.50 24.08
N ASN A 11 19.94 0.80 24.79
CA ASN A 11 18.71 1.45 24.34
C ASN A 11 17.72 0.56 23.54
N GLU A 12 17.87 -0.75 23.51
CA GLU A 12 16.86 -1.63 22.95
C GLU A 12 15.70 -1.82 23.94
N HIS A 13 14.46 -1.62 23.45
CA HIS A 13 13.25 -1.85 24.23
C HIS A 13 12.54 -3.11 23.72
N VAL A 14 12.68 -4.21 24.47
CA VAL A 14 12.02 -5.48 24.18
C VAL A 14 10.63 -5.51 24.83
N PHE A 15 9.61 -5.86 24.05
CA PHE A 15 8.22 -5.91 24.52
C PHE A 15 7.43 -7.01 23.79
N VAL A 16 6.35 -7.48 24.43
CA VAL A 16 5.36 -8.36 23.79
C VAL A 16 4.29 -7.48 23.14
N PRO A 17 4.04 -7.62 21.82
CA PRO A 17 2.99 -6.85 21.15
C PRO A 17 1.59 -7.13 21.72
N GLY A 18 0.73 -6.11 21.74
CA GLY A 18 -0.66 -6.19 22.20
C GLY A 18 -0.95 -5.29 23.41
N GLY A 19 -2.23 -5.11 23.72
CA GLY A 19 -2.68 -4.31 24.87
C GLY A 19 -2.01 -2.92 24.94
N GLU A 20 -1.36 -2.65 26.07
CA GLU A 20 -0.67 -1.37 26.34
C GLU A 20 0.53 -1.12 25.42
N ASN A 21 1.11 -2.17 24.83
CA ASN A 21 2.27 -2.09 23.94
C ASN A 21 1.91 -1.83 22.46
N SER A 22 0.65 -1.61 22.12
CA SER A 22 0.21 -1.38 20.73
C SER A 22 0.92 -0.20 20.06
N ARG A 23 1.25 0.84 20.83
CA ARG A 23 2.00 2.00 20.32
C ARG A 23 3.45 1.65 20.03
N SER A 24 4.12 0.92 20.92
CA SER A 24 5.50 0.45 20.72
C SER A 24 5.60 -0.45 19.50
N PHE A 25 4.61 -1.32 19.30
CA PHE A 25 4.57 -2.17 18.12
C PHE A 25 4.41 -1.39 16.81
N ARG A 26 3.51 -0.38 16.78
CA ARG A 26 3.42 0.53 15.62
C ARG A 26 4.72 1.28 15.34
N ASN A 27 5.40 1.74 16.38
CA ASN A 27 6.68 2.43 16.23
C ASN A 27 7.75 1.51 15.64
N ALA A 28 7.81 0.25 16.11
CA ALA A 28 8.72 -0.76 15.57
C ALA A 28 8.42 -1.07 14.09
N LEU A 29 7.14 -1.24 13.73
CA LEU A 29 6.72 -1.41 12.32
C LEU A 29 7.06 -0.17 11.48
N GLY A 30 6.88 1.03 12.04
CA GLY A 30 7.17 2.31 11.38
C GLY A 30 8.66 2.54 11.08
N ALA A 31 9.57 1.80 11.70
CA ALA A 31 11.01 1.84 11.37
C ALA A 31 11.29 1.26 9.98
N PHE A 32 10.40 0.41 9.45
CA PHE A 32 10.49 -0.09 8.08
C PHE A 32 9.98 0.97 7.11
N THR A 33 10.91 1.64 6.42
CA THR A 33 10.57 2.64 5.39
C THR A 33 9.94 1.95 4.19
N THR A 34 8.78 2.43 3.77
CA THR A 34 8.05 1.92 2.60
C THR A 34 7.93 2.98 1.51
N GLY A 35 7.56 2.56 0.31
CA GLY A 35 6.93 3.44 -0.67
C GLY A 35 5.49 3.78 -0.27
N VAL A 36 4.88 4.68 -1.03
CA VAL A 36 3.46 5.05 -0.90
C VAL A 36 2.74 4.75 -2.20
N THR A 37 1.58 4.11 -2.10
CA THR A 37 0.76 3.77 -3.27
C THR A 37 -0.68 4.25 -3.09
N VAL A 38 -1.32 4.52 -4.22
CA VAL A 38 -2.79 4.65 -4.31
C VAL A 38 -3.30 3.44 -5.05
N VAL A 39 -4.24 2.72 -4.44
CA VAL A 39 -4.97 1.62 -5.11
C VAL A 39 -6.33 2.13 -5.52
N THR A 40 -6.73 1.83 -6.76
CA THR A 40 -8.01 2.21 -7.33
C THR A 40 -8.80 0.98 -7.79
N ALA A 41 -10.11 1.07 -7.73
CA ALA A 41 -11.04 0.07 -8.25
C ALA A 41 -12.33 0.75 -8.68
N THR A 42 -13.23 -0.01 -9.32
CA THR A 42 -14.58 0.44 -9.68
C THR A 42 -15.60 -0.27 -8.84
N THR A 43 -16.61 0.46 -8.38
CA THR A 43 -17.80 -0.05 -7.67
C THR A 43 -19.06 0.33 -8.41
N ALA A 44 -20.21 -0.21 -7.98
CA ALA A 44 -21.51 0.20 -8.53
C ALA A 44 -21.76 1.72 -8.42
N ASP A 45 -21.18 2.36 -7.39
CA ASP A 45 -21.31 3.81 -7.15
C ASP A 45 -20.21 4.63 -7.84
N GLY A 46 -19.42 4.04 -8.73
CA GLY A 46 -18.33 4.70 -9.44
C GLY A 46 -16.93 4.40 -8.90
N PRO A 47 -15.93 5.22 -9.26
CA PRO A 47 -14.54 5.00 -8.92
C PRO A 47 -14.29 5.09 -7.41
N ILE A 48 -13.35 4.29 -6.91
CA ILE A 48 -12.89 4.34 -5.52
C ILE A 48 -11.36 4.24 -5.46
N GLY A 49 -10.75 4.94 -4.50
CA GLY A 49 -9.32 4.91 -4.26
C GLY A 49 -8.98 4.85 -2.78
N ILE A 50 -7.80 4.35 -2.47
CA ILE A 50 -7.24 4.27 -1.12
C ILE A 50 -5.72 4.41 -1.16
N THR A 51 -5.17 5.22 -0.25
CA THR A 51 -3.73 5.31 -0.04
C THR A 51 -3.29 4.22 0.92
N VAL A 52 -2.28 3.46 0.53
CA VAL A 52 -1.68 2.40 1.34
C VAL A 52 -0.16 2.38 1.17
N ASN A 53 0.52 1.82 2.17
CA ASN A 53 1.96 1.54 2.14
C ASN A 53 2.27 0.04 2.30
N SER A 54 1.25 -0.80 2.21
CA SER A 54 1.36 -2.26 2.37
C SER A 54 1.67 -3.01 1.07
N PHE A 55 1.94 -2.29 -0.03
CA PHE A 55 2.32 -2.90 -1.30
C PHE A 55 3.64 -3.66 -1.21
N ALA A 56 3.68 -4.86 -1.80
CA ALA A 56 4.91 -5.61 -2.04
C ALA A 56 4.83 -6.45 -3.33
N SER A 57 6.01 -6.71 -3.92
CA SER A 57 6.15 -7.70 -4.99
C SER A 57 6.07 -9.11 -4.40
N VAL A 58 5.54 -10.07 -5.17
CA VAL A 58 5.40 -11.48 -4.76
C VAL A 58 6.13 -12.41 -5.71
N SER A 59 5.87 -12.30 -7.02
CA SER A 59 6.40 -13.25 -8.02
C SER A 59 6.61 -12.56 -9.36
N LEU A 60 7.59 -13.05 -10.14
CA LEU A 60 7.81 -12.64 -11.51
C LEU A 60 7.12 -13.58 -12.50
N ASP A 61 6.95 -14.85 -12.15
CA ASP A 61 6.28 -15.84 -12.98
C ASP A 61 5.45 -16.80 -12.11
N PRO A 62 4.10 -16.72 -12.15
CA PRO A 62 3.33 -15.62 -12.74
C PRO A 62 3.62 -14.26 -12.07
N PRO A 63 3.38 -13.12 -12.75
CA PRO A 63 3.64 -11.80 -12.19
C PRO A 63 2.60 -11.46 -11.12
N LEU A 64 3.00 -11.50 -9.85
CA LEU A 64 2.12 -11.28 -8.71
C LEU A 64 2.62 -10.14 -7.82
N VAL A 65 1.67 -9.37 -7.32
CA VAL A 65 1.87 -8.34 -6.30
C VAL A 65 0.86 -8.52 -5.17
N LEU A 66 1.14 -7.95 -4.00
CA LEU A 66 0.18 -7.92 -2.89
C LEU A 66 0.03 -6.52 -2.31
N TRP A 67 -1.08 -6.32 -1.61
CA TRP A 67 -1.35 -5.19 -0.72
C TRP A 67 -2.43 -5.58 0.29
N SER A 68 -2.62 -4.75 1.35
CA SER A 68 -3.48 -5.17 2.45
C SER A 68 -4.38 -4.01 2.92
N PRO A 69 -5.69 -4.03 2.60
CA PRO A 69 -6.67 -3.11 3.17
C PRO A 69 -7.02 -3.50 4.62
N ALA A 70 -7.09 -2.51 5.51
CA ALA A 70 -7.58 -2.72 6.87
C ALA A 70 -9.08 -3.02 6.87
N LYS A 71 -9.52 -4.01 7.63
CA LYS A 71 -10.94 -4.38 7.79
C LYS A 71 -11.79 -3.28 8.41
N SER A 72 -11.17 -2.42 9.23
CA SER A 72 -11.80 -1.24 9.82
C SER A 72 -12.06 -0.10 8.83
N SER A 73 -11.47 -0.15 7.63
CA SER A 73 -11.70 0.85 6.58
C SER A 73 -13.11 0.72 6.01
N SER A 74 -13.84 1.82 5.90
CA SER A 74 -15.13 1.86 5.19
C SER A 74 -15.03 1.46 3.70
N ARG A 75 -13.82 1.39 3.16
CA ARG A 75 -13.53 1.00 1.78
C ARG A 75 -13.16 -0.48 1.65
N HIS A 76 -13.00 -1.20 2.76
CA HIS A 76 -12.53 -2.59 2.77
C HIS A 76 -13.37 -3.50 1.88
N THR A 77 -14.70 -3.50 2.06
CA THR A 77 -15.61 -4.34 1.28
C THR A 77 -15.49 -4.08 -0.22
N ALA A 78 -15.44 -2.80 -0.62
CA ALA A 78 -15.32 -2.43 -2.02
C ALA A 78 -14.05 -3.01 -2.68
N PHE A 79 -12.90 -2.95 -1.99
CA PHE A 79 -11.65 -3.51 -2.51
C PHE A 79 -11.58 -5.03 -2.37
N ASN A 80 -12.16 -5.60 -1.30
CA ASN A 80 -12.23 -7.05 -1.13
C ASN A 80 -13.08 -7.72 -2.21
N ASP A 81 -14.14 -7.06 -2.66
CA ASP A 81 -15.07 -7.60 -3.67
C ASP A 81 -14.63 -7.28 -5.10
N ALA A 82 -13.75 -6.30 -5.30
CA ALA A 82 -13.24 -5.93 -6.61
C ALA A 82 -12.51 -7.09 -7.28
N THR A 83 -12.89 -7.41 -8.51
CA THR A 83 -12.21 -8.42 -9.33
C THR A 83 -10.96 -7.87 -10.01
N HIS A 84 -10.91 -6.57 -10.26
CA HIS A 84 -9.79 -5.86 -10.85
C HIS A 84 -9.49 -4.59 -10.06
N PHE A 85 -8.22 -4.22 -9.99
CA PHE A 85 -7.74 -3.00 -9.34
C PHE A 85 -6.45 -2.53 -9.98
N ALA A 86 -6.10 -1.26 -9.76
CA ALA A 86 -4.81 -0.72 -10.18
C ALA A 86 -4.03 -0.17 -8.99
N ILE A 87 -2.73 -0.44 -8.92
CA ILE A 87 -1.81 0.07 -7.90
C ILE A 87 -0.91 1.11 -8.55
N HIS A 88 -0.86 2.32 -7.97
CA HIS A 88 -0.08 3.45 -8.45
C HIS A 88 1.01 3.78 -7.44
N VAL A 89 2.27 3.60 -7.81
CA VAL A 89 3.42 4.00 -6.98
C VAL A 89 3.65 5.48 -7.13
N LEU A 90 3.61 6.23 -6.04
CA LEU A 90 3.68 7.69 -6.07
C LEU A 90 5.11 8.20 -6.13
N SER A 91 5.32 9.29 -6.88
CA SER A 91 6.55 10.08 -6.87
C SER A 91 6.60 11.04 -5.69
N ALA A 92 7.80 11.51 -5.35
CA ALA A 92 8.07 12.35 -4.19
C ALA A 92 7.34 13.71 -4.18
N ASP A 93 6.81 14.14 -5.32
CA ASP A 93 6.00 15.35 -5.51
C ASP A 93 4.48 15.07 -5.49
N GLN A 94 4.05 13.82 -5.24
CA GLN A 94 2.65 13.40 -5.23
C GLN A 94 2.09 13.17 -3.81
N ASP A 95 2.65 13.81 -2.79
CA ASP A 95 2.15 13.77 -1.41
C ASP A 95 0.70 14.30 -1.31
N ALA A 96 0.35 15.33 -2.06
CA ALA A 96 -1.01 15.85 -2.14
C ALA A 96 -1.99 14.81 -2.71
N LEU A 97 -1.59 14.03 -3.73
CA LEU A 97 -2.37 12.93 -4.28
C LEU A 97 -2.57 11.81 -3.24
N SER A 98 -1.51 11.46 -2.50
CA SER A 98 -1.59 10.53 -1.38
C SER A 98 -2.63 10.98 -0.35
N MET A 99 -2.53 12.22 0.12
CA MET A 99 -3.43 12.79 1.14
C MET A 99 -4.88 12.90 0.65
N ARG A 100 -5.10 13.07 -0.64
CA ARG A 100 -6.43 13.08 -1.24
C ARG A 100 -7.16 11.76 -0.97
N PHE A 101 -6.52 10.62 -1.22
CA PHE A 101 -7.09 9.29 -1.00
C PHE A 101 -6.94 8.75 0.44
N VAL A 102 -6.17 9.41 1.29
CA VAL A 102 -6.28 9.23 2.75
C VAL A 102 -7.63 9.76 3.24
N LYS A 103 -8.01 10.98 2.82
CA LYS A 103 -9.22 11.68 3.28
C LYS A 103 -10.51 11.11 2.72
N SER A 104 -10.57 10.78 1.43
CA SER A 104 -11.78 10.32 0.76
C SER A 104 -11.48 9.29 -0.32
N GLY A 105 -12.22 8.18 -0.33
CA GLY A 105 -12.15 7.19 -1.40
C GLY A 105 -12.77 7.66 -2.71
N ARG A 106 -13.60 8.71 -2.69
CA ARG A 106 -14.30 9.26 -3.86
C ARG A 106 -13.67 10.53 -4.41
N ALA A 107 -12.46 10.86 -4.02
CA ALA A 107 -11.78 12.11 -4.36
C ALA A 107 -11.18 12.09 -5.77
N PHE A 108 -12.01 11.86 -6.78
CA PHE A 108 -11.64 11.86 -8.21
C PHE A 108 -11.94 13.18 -8.91
N ASP A 109 -12.69 14.08 -8.28
CA ASP A 109 -12.98 15.41 -8.83
C ASP A 109 -11.68 16.19 -9.09
N ASP A 110 -11.56 16.86 -10.20
CA ASP A 110 -10.37 17.63 -10.61
C ASP A 110 -9.05 16.83 -10.64
N LEU A 111 -9.15 15.50 -10.69
CA LEU A 111 -8.03 14.59 -10.88
C LEU A 111 -8.00 14.10 -12.33
N ALA A 112 -6.84 14.15 -12.96
CA ALA A 112 -6.65 13.46 -14.23
C ALA A 112 -6.62 11.96 -13.99
N TRP A 113 -7.56 11.23 -14.60
CA TRP A 113 -7.61 9.77 -14.57
C TRP A 113 -8.32 9.24 -15.82
N GLU A 114 -8.08 8.00 -16.15
CA GLU A 114 -8.66 7.30 -17.30
C GLU A 114 -9.25 5.97 -16.83
N THR A 115 -10.08 5.35 -17.65
CA THR A 115 -10.58 4.01 -17.41
C THR A 115 -9.80 3.03 -18.30
N ASN A 116 -9.21 1.99 -17.71
CA ASN A 116 -8.54 0.94 -18.47
C ASN A 116 -9.52 -0.07 -19.09
N GLU A 117 -9.01 -1.09 -19.78
CA GLU A 117 -9.81 -2.12 -20.47
C GLU A 117 -10.73 -2.90 -19.53
N GLU A 118 -10.35 -3.08 -18.26
CA GLU A 118 -11.14 -3.77 -17.22
C GLU A 118 -12.10 -2.82 -16.49
N GLY A 119 -12.21 -1.57 -16.92
CA GLY A 119 -13.07 -0.57 -16.30
C GLY A 119 -12.53 0.01 -14.99
N VAL A 120 -11.23 -0.17 -14.70
CA VAL A 120 -10.58 0.34 -13.49
C VAL A 120 -10.01 1.74 -13.71
N PRO A 121 -10.22 2.68 -12.77
CA PRO A 121 -9.58 3.99 -12.84
C PRO A 121 -8.06 3.90 -12.77
N VAL A 122 -7.35 4.51 -13.71
CA VAL A 122 -5.89 4.63 -13.73
C VAL A 122 -5.48 6.10 -13.70
N ILE A 123 -4.49 6.42 -12.87
CA ILE A 123 -4.00 7.78 -12.66
C ILE A 123 -2.66 7.92 -13.40
N PRO A 124 -2.59 8.75 -14.44
CA PRO A 124 -1.35 8.97 -15.18
C PRO A 124 -0.31 9.72 -14.34
N GLY A 125 0.96 9.65 -14.77
CA GLY A 125 2.06 10.42 -14.18
C GLY A 125 2.61 9.87 -12.86
N THR A 126 2.17 8.71 -12.38
CA THR A 126 2.77 8.00 -11.24
C THR A 126 4.07 7.28 -11.66
N LEU A 127 4.96 6.93 -10.72
CA LEU A 127 6.24 6.29 -11.05
C LEU A 127 6.08 4.91 -11.66
N ALA A 128 5.16 4.13 -11.10
CA ALA A 128 4.78 2.86 -11.67
C ALA A 128 3.28 2.63 -11.48
N ARG A 129 2.70 1.85 -12.38
CA ARG A 129 1.32 1.41 -12.32
C ARG A 129 1.26 -0.08 -12.61
N PHE A 130 0.51 -0.80 -11.80
CA PHE A 130 0.22 -2.22 -11.98
C PHE A 130 -1.29 -2.40 -12.09
N GLU A 131 -1.77 -2.83 -13.25
CA GLU A 131 -3.18 -3.14 -13.50
C GLU A 131 -3.39 -4.63 -13.26
N CYS A 132 -4.21 -4.96 -12.28
CA CYS A 132 -4.24 -6.29 -11.72
C CYS A 132 -5.63 -6.92 -11.77
N ARG A 133 -5.66 -8.24 -12.00
CA ARG A 133 -6.78 -9.10 -11.66
C ARG A 133 -6.54 -9.69 -10.27
N ARG A 134 -7.55 -9.63 -9.38
CA ARG A 134 -7.46 -10.28 -8.08
C ARG A 134 -7.31 -11.80 -8.27
N SER A 135 -6.21 -12.36 -7.78
CA SER A 135 -5.97 -13.80 -7.78
C SER A 135 -6.60 -14.46 -6.54
N VAL A 136 -6.28 -13.94 -5.35
CA VAL A 136 -6.77 -14.47 -4.09
C VAL A 136 -6.78 -13.40 -3.01
N ALA A 137 -7.64 -13.58 -2.01
CA ALA A 137 -7.67 -12.77 -0.79
C ALA A 137 -7.58 -13.69 0.43
N HIS A 138 -6.68 -13.37 1.36
CA HIS A 138 -6.47 -14.11 2.59
C HIS A 138 -6.83 -13.26 3.80
N ASP A 139 -7.57 -13.85 4.74
CA ASP A 139 -7.79 -13.25 6.05
C ASP A 139 -6.46 -13.15 6.82
N ALA A 140 -6.15 -11.98 7.33
CA ALA A 140 -4.88 -11.69 8.00
C ALA A 140 -5.07 -10.75 9.20
N GLY A 141 -5.76 -11.24 10.23
CA GLY A 141 -6.02 -10.48 11.45
C GLY A 141 -6.96 -9.30 11.21
N ASP A 142 -6.49 -8.08 11.45
CA ASP A 142 -7.25 -6.83 11.22
C ASP A 142 -7.17 -6.31 9.78
N HIS A 143 -6.48 -7.03 8.89
CA HIS A 143 -6.36 -6.76 7.45
C HIS A 143 -6.81 -7.96 6.61
N THR A 144 -6.95 -7.74 5.31
CA THR A 144 -7.05 -8.78 4.28
C THR A 144 -5.85 -8.63 3.36
N ILE A 145 -5.08 -9.71 3.12
CA ILE A 145 -4.02 -9.69 2.11
C ILE A 145 -4.65 -9.99 0.75
N ILE A 146 -4.58 -9.06 -0.18
CA ILE A 146 -5.06 -9.21 -1.55
C ILE A 146 -3.85 -9.44 -2.46
N ILE A 147 -3.84 -10.58 -3.17
CA ILE A 147 -2.84 -10.89 -4.18
C ILE A 147 -3.47 -10.63 -5.55
N GLY A 148 -2.78 -9.86 -6.38
CA GLY A 148 -3.17 -9.56 -7.75
C GLY A 148 -2.16 -10.09 -8.76
N GLU A 149 -2.68 -10.69 -9.83
CA GLU A 149 -1.92 -11.00 -11.03
C GLU A 149 -1.83 -9.73 -11.88
N VAL A 150 -0.63 -9.32 -12.22
CA VAL A 150 -0.39 -8.12 -13.02
C VAL A 150 -0.68 -8.42 -14.49
N LEU A 151 -1.70 -7.79 -15.03
CA LEU A 151 -2.09 -7.91 -16.44
C LEU A 151 -1.29 -6.94 -17.32
N ARG A 152 -1.04 -5.73 -16.83
CA ARG A 152 -0.26 -4.67 -17.48
C ARG A 152 0.49 -3.87 -16.44
N ALA A 153 1.66 -3.39 -16.81
CA ALA A 153 2.44 -2.47 -15.98
C ALA A 153 2.98 -1.31 -16.82
N ALA A 154 3.13 -0.16 -16.17
CA ALA A 154 3.81 1.01 -16.72
C ALA A 154 4.77 1.57 -15.69
N HIS A 155 5.86 2.18 -16.13
CA HIS A 155 6.79 2.85 -15.24
C HIS A 155 7.46 4.06 -15.93
N ARG A 156 7.95 4.98 -15.14
CA ARG A 156 8.82 6.10 -15.54
C ARG A 156 9.91 6.33 -14.51
N ASP A 157 10.93 7.05 -14.87
CA ASP A 157 11.96 7.50 -13.93
C ASP A 157 11.45 8.57 -12.97
N GLY A 158 12.03 8.63 -11.78
CA GLY A 158 11.74 9.62 -10.74
C GLY A 158 12.07 9.11 -9.34
N ASP A 159 11.98 10.00 -8.35
CA ASP A 159 12.19 9.66 -6.95
C ASP A 159 10.86 9.24 -6.29
N PRO A 160 10.86 8.15 -5.49
CA PRO A 160 9.65 7.67 -4.86
C PRO A 160 9.25 8.52 -3.64
N LEU A 161 7.94 8.63 -3.42
CA LEU A 161 7.41 9.08 -2.14
C LEU A 161 7.62 7.97 -1.12
N CYS A 162 8.33 8.27 -0.02
CA CYS A 162 8.60 7.34 1.06
C CYS A 162 7.74 7.65 2.29
N PHE A 163 7.50 6.63 3.12
CA PHE A 163 6.80 6.76 4.39
C PHE A 163 7.56 5.99 5.47
N SER A 164 7.91 6.68 6.57
CA SER A 164 8.62 6.10 7.70
C SER A 164 8.24 6.83 8.98
N GLY A 165 8.05 6.11 10.09
CA GLY A 165 7.76 6.71 11.40
C GLY A 165 6.54 7.60 11.44
N GLY A 166 5.56 7.40 10.54
CA GLY A 166 4.34 8.23 10.47
C GLY A 166 4.47 9.47 9.59
N THR A 167 5.60 9.68 8.91
CA THR A 167 5.87 10.88 8.10
C THR A 167 6.25 10.51 6.66
N PHE A 168 5.91 11.39 5.72
CA PHE A 168 6.42 11.30 4.35
C PHE A 168 7.87 11.77 4.28
N GLY A 169 8.62 11.14 3.39
CA GLY A 169 10.02 11.43 3.13
C GLY A 169 10.41 11.20 1.68
N ARG A 170 11.68 11.41 1.39
CA ARG A 170 12.27 11.17 0.07
C ARG A 170 13.41 10.18 0.19
N PHE A 171 13.58 9.35 -0.82
CA PHE A 171 14.76 8.51 -0.96
C PHE A 171 15.91 9.36 -1.52
N SER A 172 17.09 9.31 -0.89
CA SER A 172 18.31 9.92 -1.40
C SER A 172 19.31 8.83 -1.77
N LYS A 173 19.74 8.82 -3.02
CA LYS A 173 20.87 7.97 -3.44
C LYS A 173 22.16 8.59 -2.87
N GLN A 174 23.00 7.76 -2.25
CA GLN A 174 24.36 8.15 -1.83
C GLN A 174 25.30 8.18 -3.01
#